data_2c5f93997967b1f320f6a6a1c0a43083
#
_entry.id   2c5f93997967b1f320f6a6a1c0a43083
#
_cell.length_a   1.000
_cell.length_b   1.000
_cell.length_c   1.000
_cell.angle_alpha   90.00
_cell.angle_beta   90.00
_cell.angle_gamma   90.00
#
_symmetry.space_group_name_H-M   'P 1'
#
loop_
_entity.id
_entity.type
_entity.pdbx_description
1 polymer ?
#
loop_
_entity_poly.entity_id
_entity_poly.type
_entity_poly.pdbx_seq_one_letter_code
_entity_poly.pdbx_strand_id
1 'polypeptide(L)'
;MGAEAQGGMQRIKVNSVEEAVRAANQLKSTGRSYWFRGQAKDWPIRSSLVRVKPEDRQLALQKVARYEAWVKRTPGLENLAANTDATIAVGQHYGLPTNFVDFTTQPEIAGFFASERACSDTTEDLACIICLDVEDLKEFWQPLAGRYPPPEFLEM
;
A
#
# COMPACT_ATOMS: atom_id res chain seq x y z
N MET A 1 -13.64 25.81 -12.33
CA MET A 1 -13.02 24.80 -11.44
C MET A 1 -12.17 23.92 -12.33
N GLY A 2 -10.85 24.19 -12.35
CA GLY A 2 -9.90 23.50 -13.24
C GLY A 2 -9.36 22.26 -12.56
N ALA A 3 -9.61 21.09 -13.12
CA ALA A 3 -8.89 19.87 -12.79
C ALA A 3 -7.59 19.92 -13.62
N GLU A 4 -6.47 20.18 -12.99
CA GLU A 4 -5.16 20.02 -13.63
C GLU A 4 -4.80 18.52 -13.62
N ALA A 5 -4.96 17.90 -14.78
CA ALA A 5 -4.47 16.54 -15.02
C ALA A 5 -2.96 16.60 -15.28
N GLN A 6 -2.16 16.47 -14.23
CA GLN A 6 -0.74 16.16 -14.36
C GLN A 6 -0.56 14.66 -14.20
N GLY A 7 -0.27 13.96 -15.30
CA GLY A 7 0.16 12.56 -15.28
C GLY A 7 -0.86 11.55 -14.73
N GLY A 8 -2.15 11.68 -15.08
CA GLY A 8 -3.18 10.68 -14.75
C GLY A 8 -3.71 10.68 -13.30
N MET A 9 -3.16 11.47 -12.39
CA MET A 9 -3.64 11.53 -11.01
C MET A 9 -4.64 12.67 -10.81
N GLN A 10 -5.90 12.35 -10.51
CA GLN A 10 -6.91 13.33 -10.11
C GLN A 10 -6.84 13.57 -8.60
N ARG A 11 -6.82 14.83 -8.16
CA ARG A 11 -6.86 15.21 -6.75
C ARG A 11 -8.20 15.87 -6.42
N ILE A 12 -8.83 15.39 -5.35
CA ILE A 12 -10.08 15.95 -4.80
C ILE A 12 -9.76 16.46 -3.40
N LYS A 13 -9.91 17.76 -3.17
CA LYS A 13 -9.74 18.36 -1.85
C LYS A 13 -11.06 18.33 -1.09
N VAL A 14 -11.03 17.82 0.13
CA VAL A 14 -12.16 17.72 1.06
C VAL A 14 -11.77 18.29 2.43
N ASN A 15 -12.74 18.51 3.30
CA ASN A 15 -12.51 19.18 4.58
C ASN A 15 -12.48 18.22 5.78
N SER A 16 -12.84 16.94 5.57
CA SER A 16 -12.82 15.94 6.64
C SER A 16 -12.51 14.53 6.11
N VAL A 17 -12.14 13.64 7.02
CA VAL A 17 -11.92 12.21 6.70
C VAL A 17 -13.23 11.56 6.25
N GLU A 18 -14.36 11.93 6.84
CA GLU A 18 -15.68 11.40 6.47
C GLU A 18 -16.05 11.79 5.03
N GLU A 19 -15.72 13.02 4.61
CA GLU A 19 -15.91 13.45 3.21
C GLU A 19 -14.99 12.69 2.26
N ALA A 20 -13.73 12.44 2.66
CA ALA A 20 -12.80 11.65 1.87
C ALA A 20 -13.28 10.19 1.71
N VAL A 21 -13.72 9.56 2.80
CA VAL A 21 -14.28 8.19 2.78
C VAL A 21 -15.54 8.14 1.90
N ARG A 22 -16.41 9.14 1.99
CA ARG A 22 -17.62 9.22 1.15
C ARG A 22 -17.26 9.33 -0.33
N ALA A 23 -16.29 10.16 -0.69
CA ALA A 23 -15.81 10.28 -2.07
C ALA A 23 -15.20 8.96 -2.57
N ALA A 24 -14.42 8.25 -1.74
CA ALA A 24 -13.86 6.95 -2.07
C ALA A 24 -14.95 5.88 -2.25
N ASN A 25 -16.00 5.89 -1.42
CA ASN A 25 -17.16 5.00 -1.59
C ASN A 25 -17.94 5.29 -2.88
N GLN A 26 -18.02 6.55 -3.29
CA GLN A 26 -18.64 6.92 -4.58
C GLN A 26 -17.85 6.32 -5.75
N LEU A 27 -16.52 6.35 -5.73
CA LEU A 27 -15.68 5.67 -6.73
C LEU A 27 -15.97 4.17 -6.75
N LYS A 28 -16.00 3.52 -5.58
CA LYS A 28 -16.32 2.10 -5.48
C LYS A 28 -17.71 1.75 -6.07
N SER A 29 -18.68 2.66 -5.95
CA SER A 29 -20.03 2.45 -6.48
C SER A 29 -20.13 2.52 -8.01
N THR A 30 -19.08 2.95 -8.72
CA THR A 30 -19.04 2.97 -10.19
C THR A 30 -18.94 1.58 -10.84
N GLY A 31 -18.73 0.53 -10.04
CA GLY A 31 -18.57 -0.84 -10.51
C GLY A 31 -17.14 -1.18 -10.97
N ARG A 32 -16.20 -0.22 -10.92
CA ARG A 32 -14.77 -0.50 -11.11
C ARG A 32 -14.14 -0.98 -9.80
N SER A 33 -13.09 -1.78 -9.91
CA SER A 33 -12.32 -2.24 -8.75
C SER A 33 -11.33 -1.16 -8.30
N TYR A 34 -11.40 -0.79 -7.03
CA TYR A 34 -10.47 0.16 -6.42
C TYR A 34 -9.81 -0.43 -5.19
N TRP A 35 -8.53 -0.08 -5.02
CA TRP A 35 -7.80 -0.26 -3.76
C TRP A 35 -7.53 1.08 -3.13
N PHE A 36 -7.64 1.11 -1.81
CA PHE A 36 -7.54 2.34 -1.03
C PHE A 36 -6.38 2.25 -0.05
N ARG A 37 -5.70 3.37 0.15
CA ARG A 37 -4.67 3.53 1.16
C ARG A 37 -4.81 4.86 1.85
N GLY A 38 -4.92 4.86 3.19
CA GLY A 38 -4.90 6.06 4.00
C GLY A 38 -3.48 6.43 4.43
N GLN A 39 -3.17 7.71 4.41
CA GLN A 39 -1.93 8.26 4.94
C GLN A 39 -2.23 9.54 5.74
N ALA A 40 -1.65 9.66 6.93
CA ALA A 40 -1.81 10.84 7.78
C ALA A 40 -1.18 12.11 7.17
N LYS A 41 -0.39 11.97 6.12
CA LYS A 41 0.21 13.06 5.34
C LYS A 41 0.27 12.67 3.87
N ASP A 42 0.26 13.67 2.98
CA ASP A 42 0.42 13.48 1.53
C ASP A 42 1.88 13.16 1.16
N TRP A 43 2.36 12.02 1.62
CA TRP A 43 3.68 11.50 1.24
C TRP A 43 3.62 10.68 -0.05
N PRO A 44 4.72 10.64 -0.82
CA PRO A 44 4.85 9.64 -1.87
C PRO A 44 4.67 8.22 -1.31
N ILE A 45 3.98 7.37 -2.07
CA ILE A 45 3.83 5.94 -1.70
C ILE A 45 5.22 5.30 -1.66
N ARG A 46 5.62 4.83 -0.48
CA ARG A 46 6.90 4.14 -0.27
C ARG A 46 6.71 2.99 0.70
N SER A 47 7.32 1.85 0.39
CA SER A 47 7.38 0.72 1.30
C SER A 47 8.17 1.04 2.57
N SER A 48 7.97 0.24 3.62
CA SER A 48 8.69 0.41 4.88
C SER A 48 10.22 0.24 4.71
N LEU A 49 10.66 -0.67 3.85
CA LEU A 49 12.09 -0.87 3.54
C LEU A 49 12.74 0.34 2.87
N VAL A 50 12.04 1.00 1.94
CA VAL A 50 12.57 2.22 1.28
C VAL A 50 12.69 3.39 2.25
N ARG A 51 11.88 3.42 3.31
CA ARG A 51 11.94 4.44 4.37
C ARG A 51 13.05 4.20 5.40
N VAL A 52 13.64 3.00 5.42
CA VAL A 52 14.82 2.72 6.25
C VAL A 52 15.99 3.57 5.76
N LYS A 53 16.74 4.17 6.68
CA LYS A 53 17.94 4.94 6.35
C LYS A 53 18.93 4.08 5.56
N PRO A 54 19.64 4.66 4.58
CA PRO A 54 20.58 3.91 3.73
C PRO A 54 21.59 3.05 4.53
N GLU A 55 22.12 3.60 5.62
CA GLU A 55 23.09 2.92 6.50
C GLU A 55 22.51 1.69 7.20
N ASP A 56 21.20 1.68 7.49
CA ASP A 56 20.51 0.58 8.20
C ASP A 56 19.88 -0.44 7.24
N ARG A 57 19.82 -0.13 5.92
CA ARG A 57 19.07 -0.94 4.95
C ARG A 57 19.62 -2.38 4.84
N GLN A 58 20.94 -2.55 4.90
CA GLN A 58 21.53 -3.88 4.86
C GLN A 58 21.12 -4.72 6.08
N LEU A 59 21.10 -4.11 7.26
CA LEU A 59 20.65 -4.79 8.49
C LEU A 59 19.16 -5.15 8.41
N ALA A 60 18.33 -4.27 7.84
CA ALA A 60 16.92 -4.55 7.62
C ALA A 60 16.69 -5.76 6.70
N LEU A 61 17.41 -5.82 5.57
CA LEU A 61 17.36 -6.97 4.65
C LEU A 61 17.84 -8.27 5.33
N GLN A 62 18.89 -8.21 6.16
CA GLN A 62 19.34 -9.37 6.92
C GLN A 62 18.28 -9.86 7.92
N LYS A 63 17.51 -8.96 8.54
CA LYS A 63 16.40 -9.35 9.44
C LYS A 63 15.31 -10.10 8.68
N VAL A 64 14.93 -9.61 7.51
CA VAL A 64 13.94 -10.29 6.63
C VAL A 64 14.45 -11.68 6.24
N ALA A 65 15.68 -11.78 5.74
CA ALA A 65 16.28 -13.07 5.35
C ALA A 65 16.36 -14.08 6.52
N ARG A 66 16.68 -13.61 7.72
CA ARG A 66 16.69 -14.46 8.94
C ARG A 66 15.30 -14.95 9.30
N TYR A 67 14.30 -14.09 9.17
CA TYR A 67 12.90 -14.43 9.40
C TYR A 67 12.42 -15.49 8.40
N GLU A 68 12.65 -15.29 7.10
CA GLU A 68 12.31 -16.29 6.07
C GLU A 68 12.99 -17.65 6.33
N ALA A 69 14.29 -17.62 6.68
CA ALA A 69 15.03 -18.83 7.02
C ALA A 69 14.49 -19.51 8.31
N TRP A 70 13.97 -18.73 9.26
CA TRP A 70 13.33 -19.27 10.44
C TRP A 70 11.99 -19.91 10.09
N VAL A 71 11.13 -19.27 9.31
CA VAL A 71 9.85 -19.82 8.85
C VAL A 71 10.06 -21.15 8.14
N LYS A 72 11.03 -21.22 7.20
CA LYS A 72 11.35 -22.43 6.44
C LYS A 72 11.83 -23.62 7.29
N ARG A 73 12.34 -23.36 8.51
CA ARG A 73 12.86 -24.41 9.41
C ARG A 73 11.90 -24.74 10.54
N THR A 74 10.82 -24.00 10.69
CA THR A 74 9.89 -24.17 11.82
C THR A 74 8.80 -25.18 11.45
N PRO A 75 8.72 -26.34 12.15
CA PRO A 75 7.65 -27.30 11.92
C PRO A 75 6.26 -26.67 12.12
N GLY A 76 5.33 -27.02 11.23
CA GLY A 76 3.95 -26.48 11.24
C GLY A 76 3.78 -25.18 10.44
N LEU A 77 4.87 -24.61 9.87
CA LEU A 77 4.81 -23.41 9.00
C LEU A 77 5.07 -23.75 7.52
N GLU A 78 4.97 -25.00 7.12
CA GLU A 78 5.27 -25.48 5.77
C GLU A 78 4.43 -24.74 4.70
N ASN A 79 3.14 -24.55 4.96
CA ASN A 79 2.23 -23.83 4.05
C ASN A 79 2.61 -22.35 3.92
N LEU A 80 3.03 -21.71 5.00
CA LEU A 80 3.52 -20.33 4.96
C LEU A 80 4.85 -20.25 4.21
N ALA A 81 5.76 -21.18 4.50
CA ALA A 81 7.07 -21.25 3.86
C ALA A 81 7.02 -21.50 2.35
N ALA A 82 5.95 -22.16 1.87
CA ALA A 82 5.73 -22.41 0.44
C ALA A 82 5.33 -21.15 -0.34
N ASN A 83 4.83 -20.12 0.35
CA ASN A 83 4.45 -18.84 -0.26
C ASN A 83 5.30 -17.72 0.31
N THR A 84 6.27 -17.25 -0.48
CA THR A 84 7.21 -16.19 -0.07
C THR A 84 6.50 -14.87 0.22
N ASP A 85 5.50 -14.51 -0.58
CA ASP A 85 4.77 -13.24 -0.40
C ASP A 85 3.94 -13.26 0.89
N ALA A 86 3.27 -14.38 1.19
CA ALA A 86 2.58 -14.56 2.45
C ALA A 86 3.54 -14.51 3.64
N THR A 87 4.72 -15.13 3.52
CA THR A 87 5.78 -15.08 4.55
C THR A 87 6.19 -13.63 4.80
N ILE A 88 6.49 -12.87 3.76
CA ILE A 88 6.91 -11.46 3.88
C ILE A 88 5.77 -10.60 4.45
N ALA A 89 4.53 -10.81 4.01
CA ALA A 89 3.36 -10.07 4.53
C ALA A 89 3.14 -10.30 6.04
N VAL A 90 3.29 -11.54 6.50
CA VAL A 90 3.26 -11.86 7.94
C VAL A 90 4.40 -11.16 8.67
N GLY A 91 5.63 -11.20 8.12
CA GLY A 91 6.77 -10.48 8.70
C GLY A 91 6.53 -8.97 8.81
N GLN A 92 5.89 -8.36 7.79
CA GLN A 92 5.51 -6.95 7.81
C GLN A 92 4.51 -6.65 8.92
N HIS A 93 3.51 -7.50 9.12
CA HIS A 93 2.53 -7.34 10.20
C HIS A 93 3.21 -7.31 11.59
N TYR A 94 4.32 -8.03 11.76
CA TYR A 94 5.13 -8.01 12.99
C TYR A 94 6.27 -6.99 12.96
N GLY A 95 6.23 -6.01 12.05
CA GLY A 95 7.12 -4.85 12.06
C GLY A 95 8.44 -5.03 11.31
N LEU A 96 8.61 -6.10 10.53
CA LEU A 96 9.76 -6.18 9.63
C LEU A 96 9.61 -5.18 8.48
N PRO A 97 10.66 -4.43 8.15
CA PRO A 97 10.65 -3.55 6.99
C PRO A 97 10.70 -4.38 5.70
N THR A 98 9.68 -4.23 4.88
CA THR A 98 9.50 -4.96 3.61
C THR A 98 9.32 -4.01 2.43
N ASN A 99 9.33 -4.55 1.21
CA ASN A 99 8.98 -3.81 -0.03
C ASN A 99 7.47 -3.71 -0.26
N PHE A 100 6.66 -4.30 0.57
CA PHE A 100 5.22 -4.26 0.40
C PHE A 100 4.64 -2.90 0.80
N VAL A 101 3.56 -2.57 0.16
CA VAL A 101 2.71 -1.42 0.47
C VAL A 101 1.29 -1.93 0.63
N ASP A 102 0.70 -1.67 1.79
CA ASP A 102 -0.64 -2.16 2.11
C ASP A 102 -1.71 -1.29 1.45
N PHE A 103 -2.69 -1.96 0.86
CA PHE A 103 -3.93 -1.40 0.38
C PHE A 103 -5.10 -2.18 0.96
N THR A 104 -6.27 -1.58 0.95
CA THR A 104 -7.53 -2.20 1.38
C THR A 104 -8.61 -1.98 0.33
N THR A 105 -9.59 -2.88 0.26
CA THR A 105 -10.78 -2.70 -0.56
C THR A 105 -11.89 -1.91 0.16
N GLN A 106 -11.64 -1.48 1.41
CA GLN A 106 -12.60 -0.78 2.26
C GLN A 106 -12.14 0.66 2.51
N PRO A 107 -12.84 1.67 1.96
CA PRO A 107 -12.52 3.08 2.17
C PRO A 107 -12.45 3.50 3.64
N GLU A 108 -13.27 2.88 4.51
CA GLU A 108 -13.35 3.16 5.92
C GLU A 108 -12.04 2.81 6.64
N ILE A 109 -11.42 1.69 6.26
CA ILE A 109 -10.09 1.29 6.79
C ILE A 109 -9.03 2.29 6.33
N ALA A 110 -9.06 2.72 5.08
CA ALA A 110 -8.17 3.78 4.61
C ALA A 110 -8.40 5.10 5.37
N GLY A 111 -9.67 5.46 5.62
CA GLY A 111 -10.04 6.62 6.43
C GLY A 111 -9.46 6.55 7.85
N PHE A 112 -9.52 5.38 8.49
CA PHE A 112 -8.91 5.16 9.80
C PHE A 112 -7.40 5.49 9.77
N PHE A 113 -6.65 4.94 8.84
CA PHE A 113 -5.21 5.21 8.71
C PHE A 113 -4.90 6.68 8.32
N ALA A 114 -5.78 7.33 7.56
CA ALA A 114 -5.64 8.75 7.25
C ALA A 114 -5.88 9.63 8.48
N SER A 115 -6.71 9.17 9.44
CA SER A 115 -7.02 9.89 10.68
C SER A 115 -5.97 9.72 11.77
N GLU A 116 -5.07 8.73 11.67
CA GLU A 116 -3.99 8.56 12.63
C GLU A 116 -3.08 9.79 12.63
N ARG A 117 -3.00 10.45 13.77
CA ARG A 117 -2.17 11.65 13.92
C ARG A 117 -0.71 11.30 13.65
N ALA A 118 -0.16 11.87 12.59
CA ALA A 118 1.30 11.98 12.50
C ALA A 118 1.79 12.78 13.71
N CYS A 119 2.78 12.28 14.43
CA CYS A 119 3.36 12.91 15.63
C CYS A 119 4.06 14.27 15.38
N SER A 120 3.58 15.09 14.46
CA SER A 120 4.12 16.42 14.20
C SER A 120 3.00 17.45 14.20
N ASP A 121 3.13 18.42 15.09
CA ASP A 121 2.17 19.51 15.38
C ASP A 121 2.06 20.59 14.28
N THR A 122 2.39 20.28 13.03
CA THR A 122 2.23 21.26 11.94
C THR A 122 0.84 21.14 11.34
N THR A 123 0.05 22.20 11.47
CA THR A 123 -1.33 22.34 10.98
C THR A 123 -1.46 22.36 9.46
N GLU A 124 -0.37 22.24 8.71
CA GLU A 124 -0.34 22.32 7.25
C GLU A 124 -0.33 20.95 6.56
N ASP A 125 -0.17 19.87 7.30
CA ASP A 125 -0.08 18.53 6.72
C ASP A 125 -1.48 17.99 6.40
N LEU A 126 -1.76 17.79 5.11
CA LEU A 126 -3.00 17.19 4.64
C LEU A 126 -2.90 15.66 4.72
N ALA A 127 -3.83 15.04 5.41
CA ALA A 127 -4.07 13.60 5.29
C ALA A 127 -4.65 13.29 3.91
N CYS A 128 -4.44 12.07 3.42
CA CYS A 128 -4.99 11.66 2.12
C CYS A 128 -5.49 10.22 2.13
N ILE A 129 -6.49 9.96 1.29
CA ILE A 129 -6.88 8.62 0.85
C ILE A 129 -6.49 8.50 -0.62
N ILE A 130 -5.58 7.57 -0.89
CA ILE A 130 -5.16 7.23 -2.24
C ILE A 130 -6.12 6.17 -2.76
N CYS A 131 -6.70 6.43 -3.92
CA CYS A 131 -7.60 5.52 -4.62
C CYS A 131 -6.88 5.02 -5.87
N LEU A 132 -6.52 3.74 -5.88
CA LEU A 132 -5.85 3.09 -7.01
C LEU A 132 -6.90 2.32 -7.81
N ASP A 133 -7.08 2.68 -9.07
CA ASP A 133 -7.91 1.92 -9.98
C ASP A 133 -7.16 0.65 -10.43
N VAL A 134 -7.76 -0.50 -10.21
CA VAL A 134 -7.14 -1.80 -10.51
C VAL A 134 -7.07 -2.04 -12.02
N GLU A 135 -8.04 -1.54 -12.79
CA GLU A 135 -8.00 -1.68 -14.24
C GLU A 135 -6.88 -0.85 -14.86
N ASP A 136 -6.68 0.40 -14.39
CA ASP A 136 -5.54 1.21 -14.82
C ASP A 136 -4.21 0.55 -14.45
N LEU A 137 -4.14 -0.13 -13.30
CA LEU A 137 -2.96 -0.89 -12.88
C LEU A 137 -2.70 -2.09 -13.80
N LYS A 138 -3.76 -2.82 -14.22
CA LYS A 138 -3.66 -3.92 -15.17
C LYS A 138 -3.14 -3.43 -16.54
N GLU A 139 -3.68 -2.31 -17.04
CA GLU A 139 -3.22 -1.69 -18.28
C GLU A 139 -1.76 -1.29 -18.21
N PHE A 140 -1.34 -0.68 -17.09
CA PHE A 140 0.07 -0.34 -16.85
C PHE A 140 0.97 -1.58 -16.84
N TRP A 141 0.47 -2.71 -16.30
CA TRP A 141 1.26 -3.94 -16.18
C TRP A 141 1.40 -4.71 -17.49
N GLN A 142 0.42 -4.62 -18.39
CA GLN A 142 0.41 -5.37 -19.65
C GLN A 142 1.74 -5.30 -20.46
N PRO A 143 2.36 -4.12 -20.66
CA PRO A 143 3.63 -4.03 -21.37
C PRO A 143 4.80 -4.72 -20.66
N LEU A 144 4.68 -4.93 -19.34
CA LEU A 144 5.70 -5.55 -18.51
C LEU A 144 5.49 -7.07 -18.36
N ALA A 145 4.31 -7.57 -18.68
CA ALA A 145 3.90 -8.98 -18.49
C ALA A 145 4.82 -9.99 -19.20
N GLY A 146 5.46 -9.60 -20.31
CA GLY A 146 6.46 -10.42 -21.00
C GLY A 146 7.77 -10.59 -20.23
N ARG A 147 8.09 -9.70 -19.27
CA ARG A 147 9.29 -9.74 -18.42
C ARG A 147 8.99 -10.20 -17.01
N TYR A 148 7.82 -9.86 -16.52
CA TYR A 148 7.38 -10.13 -15.16
C TYR A 148 5.96 -10.68 -15.23
N PRO A 149 5.70 -11.91 -14.79
CA PRO A 149 4.32 -12.41 -14.71
C PRO A 149 3.50 -11.47 -13.84
N PRO A 150 2.23 -11.21 -14.20
CA PRO A 150 1.36 -10.40 -13.38
C PRO A 150 1.24 -11.04 -11.98
N PRO A 151 1.19 -10.25 -10.93
CA PRO A 151 0.86 -10.76 -9.60
C PRO A 151 -0.51 -11.44 -9.64
N GLU A 152 -0.68 -12.55 -8.92
CA GLU A 152 -1.91 -13.36 -8.91
C GLU A 152 -3.18 -12.55 -8.65
N PHE A 153 -3.07 -11.44 -7.87
CA PHE A 153 -4.20 -10.57 -7.58
C PHE A 153 -4.72 -9.76 -8.78
N LEU A 154 -3.97 -9.68 -9.88
CA LEU A 154 -4.44 -9.03 -11.12
C LEU A 154 -5.23 -10.00 -12.01
N GLU A 155 -5.26 -11.29 -11.69
CA GLU A 155 -6.01 -12.31 -12.42
C GLU A 155 -7.45 -12.50 -11.87
N MET A 156 -7.79 -11.86 -10.75
CA MET A 156 -9.14 -11.90 -10.14
C MET A 156 -10.06 -10.82 -10.77
#